data_19093698b8641dcbc1335101a5f25050
#
_entry.id   19093698b8641dcbc1335101a5f25050
#
_cell.length_a   1.000
_cell.length_b   1.000
_cell.length_c   1.000
_cell.angle_alpha   90.00
_cell.angle_beta   90.00
_cell.angle_gamma   90.00
#
_symmetry.space_group_name_H-M   'P 1'
#
loop_
_entity.id
_entity.type
_entity.pdbx_description
1 polymer ?
#
loop_
_entity_poly.entity_id
_entity_poly.type
_entity_poly.pdbx_seq_one_letter_code
_entity_poly.pdbx_strand_id
1 'polypeptide(L)'
;MPAALVLAALVSLPPADTVVVGTLSDPSSLAPHRATDLVAAEIVANVCETLVRLRPGSLRPEGVLATAWATPDQRVWTLTLREGVVFHDGAAFDAAAVAANLGHLREERGFPGRAERVGPHVVEITLERPNAALLATLSQPFFAMQSPGRLTARPETPVGTGPFRLAASQPGRIELTAVEGHWAGTPRIRRLVFRRFADEKALARALASGEADVTAALGPDRAAELRAGASVTLDAQAGLNLTYLAVNNERSPFSESPVRRALSRAIDRARLVRELLGGHGEPAHAALPPILLGPDTRARELVLDRDAARRLLADAGVPPGFQTTLTVSRAPRPYLLEPLLAAARIRDDLARVGLVVRLREMPSWAEQVATTSRGDFELALLGWRADTLDPNDFLTALLDSGSIGTTNRSRYRSAAMDGLLKRARQDNTPGARVSLYHQAQDLVQNDMPFVPLYHSSVFTVYRRELRGLVIGPTGVLRYDKAWKQP
;
A
#
# COMPACT_ATOMS: atom_id res chain seq x y z
N MET A 1 31.60 28.54 42.75
CA MET A 1 30.61 28.05 41.79
C MET A 1 31.29 27.09 40.84
N PRO A 2 31.00 25.77 40.86
CA PRO A 2 31.61 24.86 39.89
C PRO A 2 30.86 24.96 38.57
N ALA A 3 31.63 25.17 37.51
CA ALA A 3 31.15 25.13 36.13
C ALA A 3 30.70 23.70 35.78
N ALA A 4 29.43 23.52 35.48
CA ALA A 4 28.91 22.26 34.95
C ALA A 4 29.43 22.05 33.53
N LEU A 5 30.36 21.10 33.36
CA LEU A 5 30.78 20.62 32.05
C LEU A 5 29.58 19.89 31.39
N VAL A 6 28.94 20.52 30.44
CA VAL A 6 27.97 19.85 29.54
C VAL A 6 28.81 19.00 28.60
N LEU A 7 28.90 17.70 28.87
CA LEU A 7 29.45 16.72 27.96
C LEU A 7 28.47 16.60 26.78
N ALA A 8 28.74 17.32 25.71
CA ALA A 8 28.09 17.06 24.41
C ALA A 8 28.51 15.67 23.96
N ALA A 9 27.57 14.72 24.00
CA ALA A 9 27.80 13.41 23.42
C ALA A 9 28.11 13.60 21.92
N LEU A 10 29.37 13.34 21.55
CA LEU A 10 29.77 13.29 20.12
C LEU A 10 28.94 12.20 19.45
N VAL A 11 27.95 12.62 18.68
CA VAL A 11 27.18 11.71 17.81
C VAL A 11 28.17 11.20 16.75
N SER A 12 28.65 9.98 16.92
CA SER A 12 29.51 9.34 15.92
C SER A 12 28.65 9.07 14.67
N LEU A 13 28.96 9.70 13.55
CA LEU A 13 28.33 9.42 12.27
C LEU A 13 28.54 7.96 11.88
N PRO A 14 27.53 7.29 11.30
CA PRO A 14 27.68 5.92 10.85
C PRO A 14 28.75 5.81 9.75
N PRO A 15 29.51 4.71 9.69
CA PRO A 15 30.50 4.47 8.65
C PRO A 15 29.90 4.60 7.24
N ALA A 16 30.73 4.93 6.26
CA ALA A 16 30.31 5.15 4.85
C ALA A 16 29.66 3.91 4.21
N ASP A 17 29.95 2.71 4.71
CA ASP A 17 29.39 1.44 4.28
C ASP A 17 28.13 1.00 5.08
N THR A 18 27.66 1.85 5.99
CA THR A 18 26.50 1.60 6.84
C THR A 18 25.36 2.58 6.49
N VAL A 19 24.15 2.07 6.32
CA VAL A 19 22.94 2.88 6.18
C VAL A 19 22.07 2.68 7.41
N VAL A 20 21.67 3.79 8.03
CA VAL A 20 20.72 3.81 9.15
C VAL A 20 19.33 4.20 8.65
N VAL A 21 18.42 3.26 8.75
CA VAL A 21 17.00 3.42 8.41
C VAL A 21 16.23 3.83 9.65
N GLY A 22 15.68 5.02 9.66
CA GLY A 22 14.89 5.53 10.78
C GLY A 22 13.45 5.04 10.74
N THR A 23 12.94 4.49 11.85
CA THR A 23 11.56 4.02 12.01
C THR A 23 10.91 4.65 13.23
N LEU A 24 9.56 4.60 13.32
CA LEU A 24 8.80 5.04 14.51
C LEU A 24 8.20 3.87 15.30
N SER A 25 8.27 2.66 14.72
CA SER A 25 7.81 1.43 15.38
C SER A 25 8.80 0.30 15.14
N ASP A 26 8.73 -0.72 15.97
CA ASP A 26 9.36 -2.00 15.69
C ASP A 26 8.51 -2.78 14.65
N PRO A 27 9.10 -3.70 13.87
CA PRO A 27 8.34 -4.55 12.95
C PRO A 27 7.38 -5.47 13.72
N SER A 28 6.21 -5.74 13.14
CA SER A 28 5.23 -6.68 13.69
C SER A 28 5.76 -8.12 13.74
N SER A 29 6.57 -8.51 12.76
CA SER A 29 7.24 -9.81 12.67
C SER A 29 8.42 -9.72 11.71
N LEU A 30 9.42 -10.56 11.91
CA LEU A 30 10.51 -10.76 10.95
C LEU A 30 10.28 -11.97 10.04
N ALA A 31 9.26 -12.81 10.31
CA ALA A 31 8.89 -13.89 9.40
C ALA A 31 8.19 -13.29 8.16
N PRO A 32 8.62 -13.62 6.93
CA PRO A 32 8.02 -13.08 5.70
C PRO A 32 6.50 -13.19 5.68
N HIS A 33 5.97 -14.37 5.93
CA HIS A 33 4.53 -14.68 5.88
C HIS A 33 3.68 -14.07 7.01
N ARG A 34 4.29 -13.28 7.91
CA ARG A 34 3.65 -12.57 9.03
C ARG A 34 3.94 -11.08 9.05
N ALA A 35 4.77 -10.60 8.14
CA ALA A 35 5.13 -9.19 7.99
C ALA A 35 3.94 -8.39 7.43
N THR A 36 3.21 -7.67 8.30
CA THR A 36 1.97 -6.96 7.93
C THR A 36 2.10 -5.44 7.95
N ASP A 37 3.22 -4.91 8.45
CA ASP A 37 3.52 -3.47 8.45
C ASP A 37 4.68 -3.14 7.51
N LEU A 38 4.86 -1.83 7.23
CA LEU A 38 5.87 -1.37 6.27
C LEU A 38 7.30 -1.65 6.74
N VAL A 39 7.60 -1.53 8.04
CA VAL A 39 8.95 -1.78 8.60
C VAL A 39 9.32 -3.25 8.44
N ALA A 40 8.39 -4.15 8.78
CA ALA A 40 8.55 -5.58 8.59
C ALA A 40 8.72 -5.94 7.11
N ALA A 41 7.88 -5.38 6.24
CA ALA A 41 7.95 -5.61 4.79
C ALA A 41 9.27 -5.13 4.18
N GLU A 42 9.82 -4.00 4.65
CA GLU A 42 11.10 -3.47 4.20
C GLU A 42 12.28 -4.35 4.64
N ILE A 43 12.29 -4.80 5.90
CA ILE A 43 13.32 -5.73 6.39
C ILE A 43 13.27 -7.03 5.59
N VAL A 44 12.07 -7.61 5.44
CA VAL A 44 11.86 -8.86 4.68
C VAL A 44 12.31 -8.71 3.24
N ALA A 45 11.97 -7.62 2.55
CA ALA A 45 12.35 -7.41 1.15
C ALA A 45 13.87 -7.29 0.91
N ASN A 46 14.66 -7.04 1.95
CA ASN A 46 16.13 -7.00 1.89
C ASN A 46 16.78 -8.32 2.32
N VAL A 47 16.07 -9.18 3.08
CA VAL A 47 16.57 -10.48 3.57
C VAL A 47 16.05 -11.64 2.73
N CYS A 48 14.79 -11.58 2.28
CA CYS A 48 14.12 -12.64 1.54
C CYS A 48 13.67 -12.11 0.18
N GLU A 49 13.85 -12.90 -0.85
CA GLU A 49 13.43 -12.53 -2.20
C GLU A 49 12.13 -13.20 -2.59
N THR A 50 11.36 -12.52 -3.43
CA THR A 50 10.15 -13.04 -4.05
C THR A 50 10.46 -13.78 -5.35
N LEU A 51 9.52 -14.55 -5.87
CA LEU A 51 9.68 -15.20 -7.18
C LEU A 51 9.79 -14.18 -8.31
N VAL A 52 8.97 -13.15 -8.24
CA VAL A 52 8.94 -12.03 -9.19
C VAL A 52 8.84 -10.72 -8.41
N ARG A 53 9.18 -9.62 -9.04
CA ARG A 53 8.90 -8.28 -8.51
C ARG A 53 8.24 -7.41 -9.58
N LEU A 54 7.64 -6.30 -9.17
CA LEU A 54 7.12 -5.33 -10.13
C LEU A 54 8.14 -4.23 -10.34
N ARG A 55 8.35 -3.89 -11.62
CA ARG A 55 9.28 -2.82 -12.01
C ARG A 55 8.72 -1.48 -11.53
N PRO A 56 9.50 -0.66 -10.80
CA PRO A 56 9.08 0.68 -10.43
C PRO A 56 8.60 1.48 -11.66
N GLY A 57 7.50 2.22 -11.49
CA GLY A 57 6.93 3.10 -12.52
C GLY A 57 6.16 2.40 -13.66
N SER A 58 6.18 1.06 -13.76
CA SER A 58 5.45 0.36 -14.82
C SER A 58 4.56 -0.78 -14.35
N LEU A 59 4.71 -1.21 -13.11
CA LEU A 59 4.03 -2.37 -12.50
C LEU A 59 4.12 -3.67 -13.33
N ARG A 60 5.08 -3.76 -14.27
CA ARG A 60 5.31 -4.98 -15.06
C ARG A 60 6.10 -5.99 -14.25
N PRO A 61 5.68 -7.25 -14.20
CA PRO A 61 6.44 -8.30 -13.55
C PRO A 61 7.83 -8.46 -14.19
N GLU A 62 8.85 -8.55 -13.36
CA GLU A 62 10.21 -8.96 -13.74
C GLU A 62 10.68 -10.10 -12.85
N GLY A 63 11.52 -10.99 -13.43
CA GLY A 63 12.01 -12.16 -12.72
C GLY A 63 13.01 -11.80 -11.62
N VAL A 64 12.88 -12.47 -10.47
CA VAL A 64 13.87 -12.46 -9.38
C VAL A 64 14.34 -13.90 -9.17
N LEU A 65 13.64 -14.69 -8.35
CA LEU A 65 13.91 -16.11 -8.15
C LEU A 65 13.26 -16.99 -9.24
N ALA A 66 12.20 -16.52 -9.91
CA ALA A 66 11.70 -17.10 -11.16
C ALA A 66 12.28 -16.31 -12.35
N THR A 67 12.74 -17.01 -13.38
CA THR A 67 13.34 -16.43 -14.59
C THR A 67 12.36 -16.38 -15.76
N ALA A 68 11.34 -17.24 -15.75
CA ALA A 68 10.27 -17.30 -16.73
C ALA A 68 8.99 -17.86 -16.12
N TRP A 69 7.87 -17.59 -16.77
CA TRP A 69 6.57 -18.13 -16.41
C TRP A 69 5.65 -18.25 -17.62
N ALA A 70 4.73 -19.20 -17.55
CA ALA A 70 3.69 -19.42 -18.55
C ALA A 70 2.38 -19.83 -17.88
N THR A 71 1.28 -19.52 -18.51
CA THR A 71 -0.06 -19.96 -18.10
C THR A 71 -0.97 -20.06 -19.31
N PRO A 72 -1.65 -21.20 -19.53
CA PRO A 72 -2.62 -21.33 -20.61
C PRO A 72 -3.98 -20.72 -20.27
N ASP A 73 -4.34 -20.67 -18.98
CA ASP A 73 -5.71 -20.38 -18.52
C ASP A 73 -5.78 -19.57 -17.22
N GLN A 74 -4.63 -19.03 -16.75
CA GLN A 74 -4.43 -18.31 -15.46
C GLN A 74 -4.84 -19.10 -14.21
N ARG A 75 -5.19 -20.36 -14.36
CA ARG A 75 -5.41 -21.27 -13.27
C ARG A 75 -4.16 -22.12 -13.03
N VAL A 76 -3.53 -22.59 -14.09
CA VAL A 76 -2.27 -23.34 -14.03
C VAL A 76 -1.13 -22.42 -14.46
N TRP A 77 -0.15 -22.25 -13.59
CA TRP A 77 1.03 -21.41 -13.79
C TRP A 77 2.29 -22.24 -13.65
N THR A 78 3.09 -22.29 -14.71
CA THR A 78 4.40 -22.92 -14.69
C THR A 78 5.46 -21.85 -14.55
N LEU A 79 6.31 -21.94 -13.51
CA LEU A 79 7.42 -21.01 -13.28
C LEU A 79 8.74 -21.77 -13.38
N THR A 80 9.68 -21.22 -14.16
CA THR A 80 11.07 -21.67 -14.23
C THR A 80 11.88 -20.88 -13.21
N LEU A 81 12.59 -21.56 -12.33
CA LEU A 81 13.33 -20.97 -11.23
C LEU A 81 14.80 -20.72 -11.60
N ARG A 82 15.41 -19.77 -10.93
CA ARG A 82 16.84 -19.46 -11.04
C ARG A 82 17.65 -20.58 -10.41
N GLU A 83 18.65 -21.06 -11.14
CA GLU A 83 19.59 -22.06 -10.66
C GLU A 83 20.74 -21.46 -9.85
N GLY A 84 21.37 -22.26 -8.99
CA GLY A 84 22.54 -21.87 -8.20
C GLY A 84 22.28 -20.89 -7.06
N VAL A 85 21.03 -20.60 -6.73
CA VAL A 85 20.67 -19.75 -5.58
C VAL A 85 20.65 -20.60 -4.30
N VAL A 86 21.17 -20.05 -3.21
CA VAL A 86 21.17 -20.67 -1.89
C VAL A 86 20.57 -19.73 -0.84
N PHE A 87 19.90 -20.30 0.15
CA PHE A 87 19.47 -19.57 1.32
C PHE A 87 20.64 -19.22 2.23
N HIS A 88 20.47 -18.28 3.14
CA HIS A 88 21.53 -17.80 4.05
C HIS A 88 22.03 -18.88 5.01
N ASP A 89 21.32 -19.98 5.18
CA ASP A 89 21.72 -21.16 5.95
C ASP A 89 22.40 -22.27 5.08
N GLY A 90 22.61 -21.98 3.79
CA GLY A 90 23.25 -22.91 2.85
C GLY A 90 22.29 -23.89 2.18
N ALA A 91 21.00 -23.91 2.54
CA ALA A 91 20.01 -24.73 1.86
C ALA A 91 19.82 -24.28 0.40
N ALA A 92 19.63 -25.24 -0.50
CA ALA A 92 19.40 -24.94 -1.91
C ALA A 92 18.00 -24.29 -2.11
N PHE A 93 17.93 -23.28 -2.99
CA PHE A 93 16.66 -22.78 -3.51
C PHE A 93 16.29 -23.55 -4.78
N ASP A 94 15.18 -24.29 -4.70
CA ASP A 94 14.68 -25.15 -5.77
C ASP A 94 13.13 -25.18 -5.78
N ALA A 95 12.56 -26.00 -6.66
CA ALA A 95 11.10 -26.16 -6.75
C ALA A 95 10.47 -26.75 -5.48
N ALA A 96 11.20 -27.57 -4.72
CA ALA A 96 10.70 -28.11 -3.45
C ALA A 96 10.61 -27.00 -2.39
N ALA A 97 11.59 -26.09 -2.35
CA ALA A 97 11.55 -24.93 -1.45
C ALA A 97 10.36 -24.01 -1.75
N VAL A 98 10.07 -23.74 -3.03
CA VAL A 98 8.88 -22.95 -3.43
C VAL A 98 7.59 -23.66 -3.04
N ALA A 99 7.46 -24.96 -3.32
CA ALA A 99 6.28 -25.74 -2.95
C ALA A 99 6.04 -25.72 -1.43
N ALA A 100 7.10 -25.86 -0.62
CA ALA A 100 7.03 -25.79 0.84
C ALA A 100 6.55 -24.40 1.33
N ASN A 101 7.07 -23.30 0.77
CA ASN A 101 6.66 -21.94 1.13
C ASN A 101 5.18 -21.68 0.78
N LEU A 102 4.74 -22.01 -0.43
CA LEU A 102 3.35 -21.81 -0.85
C LEU A 102 2.39 -22.76 -0.14
N GLY A 103 2.83 -23.97 0.20
CA GLY A 103 2.10 -24.91 1.05
C GLY A 103 1.87 -24.35 2.45
N HIS A 104 2.91 -23.81 3.08
CA HIS A 104 2.82 -23.15 4.38
C HIS A 104 1.87 -21.92 4.33
N LEU A 105 1.96 -21.11 3.28
CA LEU A 105 1.04 -19.98 3.08
C LEU A 105 -0.41 -20.43 2.87
N ARG A 106 -0.64 -21.57 2.23
CA ARG A 106 -1.97 -22.15 2.08
C ARG A 106 -2.56 -22.55 3.43
N GLU A 107 -1.79 -23.20 4.28
CA GLU A 107 -2.23 -23.65 5.62
C GLU A 107 -2.45 -22.47 6.58
N GLU A 108 -1.50 -21.54 6.64
CA GLU A 108 -1.53 -20.44 7.62
C GLU A 108 -2.39 -19.26 7.19
N ARG A 109 -2.56 -19.03 5.87
CA ARG A 109 -3.16 -17.79 5.32
C ARG A 109 -4.18 -18.03 4.22
N GLY A 110 -4.49 -19.27 3.89
CA GLY A 110 -5.49 -19.59 2.87
C GLY A 110 -5.07 -19.18 1.45
N PHE A 111 -3.76 -19.28 1.11
CA PHE A 111 -3.33 -19.07 -0.27
C PHE A 111 -4.15 -19.98 -1.21
N PRO A 112 -4.84 -19.44 -2.23
CA PRO A 112 -5.83 -20.18 -3.01
C PRO A 112 -5.19 -21.02 -4.12
N GLY A 113 -4.02 -21.61 -3.85
CA GLY A 113 -3.27 -22.41 -4.81
C GLY A 113 -2.54 -23.59 -4.16
N ARG A 114 -2.19 -24.56 -5.01
CA ARG A 114 -1.30 -25.66 -4.69
C ARG A 114 -0.08 -25.54 -5.57
N ALA A 115 1.11 -25.62 -4.99
CA ALA A 115 2.38 -25.61 -5.72
C ALA A 115 2.97 -27.02 -5.70
N GLU A 116 3.35 -27.54 -6.86
CA GLU A 116 3.93 -28.85 -7.04
C GLU A 116 5.24 -28.76 -7.81
N ARG A 117 6.22 -29.54 -7.41
CA ARG A 117 7.49 -29.68 -8.11
C ARG A 117 7.28 -30.55 -9.35
N VAL A 118 7.48 -29.99 -10.54
CA VAL A 118 7.46 -30.72 -11.83
C VAL A 118 8.85 -30.96 -12.40
N GLY A 119 9.87 -30.34 -11.81
CA GLY A 119 11.29 -30.51 -12.11
C GLY A 119 12.16 -29.95 -11.01
N PRO A 120 13.50 -30.08 -11.06
CA PRO A 120 14.38 -29.51 -10.04
C PRO A 120 14.19 -27.99 -9.87
N HIS A 121 14.04 -27.28 -10.98
CA HIS A 121 13.88 -25.82 -11.05
C HIS A 121 12.60 -25.42 -11.80
N VAL A 122 11.57 -26.28 -11.79
CA VAL A 122 10.27 -25.95 -12.39
C VAL A 122 9.18 -26.28 -11.38
N VAL A 123 8.38 -25.28 -11.05
CA VAL A 123 7.21 -25.42 -10.16
C VAL A 123 5.93 -25.12 -10.93
N GLU A 124 4.92 -25.92 -10.72
CA GLU A 124 3.57 -25.67 -11.19
C GLU A 124 2.68 -25.22 -10.03
N ILE A 125 1.97 -24.11 -10.23
CA ILE A 125 1.01 -23.58 -9.26
C ILE A 125 -0.39 -23.69 -9.87
N THR A 126 -1.23 -24.55 -9.29
CA THR A 126 -2.63 -24.70 -9.66
C THR A 126 -3.51 -23.93 -8.69
N LEU A 127 -4.21 -22.91 -9.18
CA LEU A 127 -5.15 -22.09 -8.41
C LEU A 127 -6.54 -22.72 -8.37
N GLU A 128 -7.30 -22.45 -7.32
CA GLU A 128 -8.72 -22.86 -7.21
C GLU A 128 -9.59 -22.22 -8.29
N ARG A 129 -9.27 -21.00 -8.69
CA ARG A 129 -9.94 -20.22 -9.74
C ARG A 129 -8.90 -19.47 -10.57
N PRO A 130 -9.16 -19.18 -11.85
CA PRO A 130 -8.28 -18.34 -12.66
C PRO A 130 -7.99 -17.01 -11.99
N ASN A 131 -6.71 -16.60 -11.94
CA ASN A 131 -6.28 -15.32 -11.39
C ASN A 131 -5.10 -14.74 -12.18
N ALA A 132 -5.39 -13.80 -13.06
CA ALA A 132 -4.39 -13.09 -13.84
C ALA A 132 -3.47 -12.18 -12.99
N ALA A 133 -3.83 -11.91 -11.73
CA ALA A 133 -3.03 -11.11 -10.79
C ALA A 133 -2.02 -11.94 -9.97
N LEU A 134 -1.85 -13.25 -10.24
CA LEU A 134 -0.97 -14.10 -9.42
C LEU A 134 0.44 -13.53 -9.31
N LEU A 135 1.04 -13.04 -10.40
CA LEU A 135 2.40 -12.49 -10.37
C LEU A 135 2.50 -11.22 -9.52
N ALA A 136 1.48 -10.37 -9.56
CA ALA A 136 1.40 -9.19 -8.68
C ALA A 136 1.28 -9.61 -7.21
N THR A 137 0.53 -10.65 -6.92
CA THR A 137 0.45 -11.25 -5.57
C THR A 137 1.81 -11.80 -5.13
N LEU A 138 2.45 -12.63 -5.96
CA LEU A 138 3.75 -13.24 -5.66
C LEU A 138 4.92 -12.23 -5.60
N SER A 139 4.72 -10.98 -6.01
CA SER A 139 5.72 -9.91 -5.93
C SER A 139 5.79 -9.22 -4.56
N GLN A 140 4.84 -9.50 -3.67
CA GLN A 140 4.78 -8.82 -2.37
C GLN A 140 5.75 -9.45 -1.37
N PRO A 141 6.35 -8.66 -0.47
CA PRO A 141 7.27 -9.17 0.57
C PRO A 141 6.68 -10.31 1.39
N PHE A 142 5.37 -10.31 1.60
CA PHE A 142 4.63 -11.38 2.27
C PHE A 142 4.78 -12.76 1.60
N PHE A 143 5.03 -12.78 0.29
CA PHE A 143 5.27 -13.99 -0.52
C PHE A 143 6.76 -14.26 -0.76
N ALA A 144 7.65 -13.59 -0.03
CA ALA A 144 9.08 -13.84 -0.15
C ALA A 144 9.45 -15.23 0.37
N MET A 145 10.45 -15.86 -0.27
CA MET A 145 10.87 -17.22 0.02
C MET A 145 11.74 -17.28 1.27
N GLN A 146 11.33 -18.14 2.19
CA GLN A 146 12.04 -18.50 3.42
C GLN A 146 12.66 -19.89 3.27
N SER A 147 13.82 -20.13 3.88
CA SER A 147 14.40 -21.49 3.96
C SER A 147 13.38 -22.46 4.54
N PRO A 148 13.15 -23.62 3.89
CA PRO A 148 12.14 -24.59 4.34
C PRO A 148 12.29 -25.01 5.81
N GLY A 149 13.52 -25.16 6.30
CA GLY A 149 13.81 -25.46 7.71
C GLY A 149 13.42 -24.37 8.71
N ARG A 150 13.00 -23.19 8.21
CA ARG A 150 12.62 -22.05 9.05
C ARG A 150 11.14 -21.69 8.98
N LEU A 151 10.35 -22.32 8.14
CA LEU A 151 8.92 -22.00 7.97
C LEU A 151 8.11 -22.10 9.27
N THR A 152 8.43 -23.10 10.10
CA THR A 152 7.74 -23.33 11.39
C THR A 152 8.64 -23.08 12.59
N ALA A 153 9.89 -22.61 12.40
CA ALA A 153 10.86 -22.40 13.48
C ALA A 153 10.46 -21.23 14.41
N ARG A 154 10.84 -21.37 15.69
CA ARG A 154 10.70 -20.32 16.70
C ARG A 154 12.07 -20.13 17.40
N PRO A 155 12.51 -18.90 17.71
CA PRO A 155 11.88 -17.63 17.30
C PRO A 155 11.87 -17.43 15.77
N GLU A 156 10.96 -16.60 15.30
CA GLU A 156 10.79 -16.28 13.88
C GLU A 156 11.99 -15.44 13.39
N THR A 157 12.88 -16.09 12.67
CA THR A 157 14.08 -15.45 12.11
C THR A 157 14.03 -15.55 10.60
N PRO A 158 14.16 -14.44 9.85
CA PRO A 158 14.16 -14.49 8.41
C PRO A 158 15.47 -15.09 7.90
N VAL A 159 15.37 -16.17 7.14
CA VAL A 159 16.48 -16.83 6.45
C VAL A 159 16.08 -16.95 4.98
N GLY A 160 16.44 -15.95 4.19
CA GLY A 160 16.09 -15.85 2.78
C GLY A 160 17.28 -16.08 1.86
N THR A 161 17.11 -15.63 0.62
CA THR A 161 18.11 -15.65 -0.44
C THR A 161 18.61 -14.25 -0.77
N GLY A 162 18.16 -13.22 -0.03
CA GLY A 162 18.33 -11.82 -0.37
C GLY A 162 19.76 -11.28 -0.17
N PRO A 163 19.99 -10.03 -0.61
CA PRO A 163 21.33 -9.40 -0.57
C PRO A 163 21.83 -9.09 0.84
N PHE A 164 20.97 -9.13 1.83
CA PHE A 164 21.33 -8.94 3.24
C PHE A 164 20.80 -10.09 4.10
N ARG A 165 21.51 -10.41 5.17
CA ARG A 165 21.09 -11.38 6.17
C ARG A 165 20.94 -10.73 7.55
N LEU A 166 20.07 -11.26 8.38
CA LEU A 166 19.89 -10.80 9.75
C LEU A 166 21.17 -11.08 10.57
N ALA A 167 21.74 -10.03 11.18
CA ALA A 167 22.90 -10.13 12.05
C ALA A 167 22.51 -10.00 13.53
N ALA A 168 21.61 -9.07 13.86
CA ALA A 168 21.12 -8.89 15.22
C ALA A 168 19.70 -8.33 15.21
N SER A 169 18.91 -8.70 16.24
CA SER A 169 17.55 -8.18 16.46
C SER A 169 17.35 -7.95 17.94
N GLN A 170 17.03 -6.71 18.29
CA GLN A 170 16.66 -6.31 19.64
C GLN A 170 15.60 -5.18 19.56
N PRO A 171 14.82 -4.95 20.63
CA PRO A 171 13.83 -3.89 20.62
C PRO A 171 14.43 -2.54 20.22
N GLY A 172 13.85 -1.88 19.24
CA GLY A 172 14.29 -0.60 18.71
C GLY A 172 15.52 -0.64 17.79
N ARG A 173 16.12 -1.81 17.52
CA ARG A 173 17.29 -1.93 16.66
C ARG A 173 17.40 -3.28 15.97
N ILE A 174 17.41 -3.29 14.65
CA ILE A 174 17.65 -4.50 13.84
C ILE A 174 18.82 -4.23 12.91
N GLU A 175 19.75 -5.17 12.85
CA GLU A 175 20.94 -5.07 12.02
C GLU A 175 20.97 -6.17 10.97
N LEU A 176 21.20 -5.77 9.72
CA LEU A 176 21.43 -6.66 8.61
C LEU A 176 22.85 -6.46 8.09
N THR A 177 23.48 -7.54 7.62
CA THR A 177 24.79 -7.51 6.97
C THR A 177 24.70 -8.00 5.54
N ALA A 178 25.49 -7.40 4.64
CA ALA A 178 25.53 -7.79 3.25
C ALA A 178 26.00 -9.25 3.09
N VAL A 179 25.41 -9.95 2.13
CA VAL A 179 25.79 -11.31 1.73
C VAL A 179 26.87 -11.23 0.66
N GLU A 180 28.05 -11.72 0.99
CA GLU A 180 29.13 -11.85 0.01
C GLU A 180 28.80 -12.95 -1.00
N GLY A 181 29.03 -12.70 -2.29
CA GLY A 181 28.72 -13.68 -3.33
C GLY A 181 27.22 -13.83 -3.62
N HIS A 182 26.35 -12.89 -3.22
CA HIS A 182 24.95 -12.90 -3.61
C HIS A 182 24.81 -13.01 -5.14
N TRP A 183 23.88 -13.81 -5.63
CA TRP A 183 23.70 -14.13 -7.05
C TRP A 183 23.55 -12.90 -7.96
N ALA A 184 23.01 -11.78 -7.46
CA ALA A 184 22.88 -10.53 -8.19
C ALA A 184 24.03 -9.54 -7.95
N GLY A 185 25.10 -9.96 -7.28
CA GLY A 185 26.25 -9.17 -6.87
C GLY A 185 26.22 -8.72 -5.42
N THR A 186 27.38 -8.55 -4.82
CA THR A 186 27.54 -8.12 -3.43
C THR A 186 27.12 -6.65 -3.27
N PRO A 187 26.25 -6.30 -2.31
CA PRO A 187 25.90 -4.91 -2.01
C PRO A 187 27.12 -4.05 -1.64
N ARG A 188 27.12 -2.80 -2.07
CA ARG A 188 28.18 -1.83 -1.67
C ARG A 188 28.03 -1.37 -0.23
N ILE A 189 26.75 -1.26 0.26
CA ILE A 189 26.46 -1.07 1.68
C ILE A 189 26.69 -2.40 2.39
N ARG A 190 27.52 -2.39 3.43
CA ARG A 190 27.86 -3.59 4.21
C ARG A 190 26.92 -3.85 5.36
N ARG A 191 26.30 -2.80 5.89
CA ARG A 191 25.39 -2.89 7.04
C ARG A 191 24.14 -2.02 6.83
N LEU A 192 22.97 -2.58 7.13
CA LEU A 192 21.72 -1.83 7.30
C LEU A 192 21.32 -1.89 8.76
N VAL A 193 20.99 -0.75 9.35
CA VAL A 193 20.57 -0.64 10.74
C VAL A 193 19.20 0.01 10.77
N PHE A 194 18.17 -0.75 11.02
CA PHE A 194 16.83 -0.23 11.31
C PHE A 194 16.81 0.22 12.76
N ARG A 195 16.56 1.50 12.96
CA ARG A 195 16.59 2.12 14.30
C ARG A 195 15.28 2.85 14.57
N ARG A 196 14.63 2.51 15.68
CA ARG A 196 13.42 3.18 16.11
C ARG A 196 13.77 4.48 16.84
N PHE A 197 13.07 5.55 16.48
CA PHE A 197 13.08 6.84 17.14
C PHE A 197 11.80 7.06 17.93
N ALA A 198 11.85 7.92 18.94
CA ALA A 198 10.72 8.13 19.85
C ALA A 198 9.52 8.79 19.16
N ASP A 199 9.78 9.72 18.22
CA ASP A 199 8.79 10.48 17.49
C ASP A 199 9.37 11.04 16.17
N GLU A 200 8.51 11.63 15.33
CA GLU A 200 8.92 12.27 14.08
C GLU A 200 9.93 13.41 14.28
N LYS A 201 9.86 14.13 15.39
CA LYS A 201 10.77 15.24 15.68
C LYS A 201 12.19 14.75 15.97
N ALA A 202 12.31 13.64 16.73
CA ALA A 202 13.59 12.97 16.98
C ALA A 202 14.18 12.40 15.69
N LEU A 203 13.35 11.74 14.88
CA LEU A 203 13.74 11.19 13.58
C LEU A 203 14.20 12.28 12.60
N ALA A 204 13.47 13.39 12.53
CA ALA A 204 13.84 14.52 11.69
C ALA A 204 15.21 15.13 12.09
N ARG A 205 15.47 15.26 13.39
CA ARG A 205 16.78 15.72 13.88
C ARG A 205 17.89 14.74 13.51
N ALA A 206 17.64 13.44 13.64
CA ALA A 206 18.60 12.40 13.28
C ALA A 206 18.96 12.40 11.79
N LEU A 207 17.98 12.66 10.90
CA LEU A 207 18.24 12.85 9.47
C LEU A 207 19.08 14.12 9.20
N ALA A 208 18.74 15.22 9.88
CA ALA A 208 19.45 16.49 9.71
C ALA A 208 20.91 16.38 10.19
N SER A 209 21.17 15.67 11.30
CA SER A 209 22.52 15.47 11.87
C SER A 209 23.32 14.37 11.20
N GLY A 210 22.71 13.49 10.39
CA GLY A 210 23.36 12.31 9.81
C GLY A 210 23.39 11.07 10.70
N GLU A 211 22.68 11.08 11.83
CA GLU A 211 22.48 9.92 12.69
C GLU A 211 21.53 8.87 12.06
N ALA A 212 20.64 9.31 11.17
CA ALA A 212 19.84 8.49 10.27
C ALA A 212 20.07 8.92 8.82
N ASP A 213 19.99 7.98 7.89
CA ASP A 213 20.24 8.20 6.47
C ASP A 213 18.97 8.28 5.64
N VAL A 214 17.93 7.53 6.02
CA VAL A 214 16.68 7.39 5.25
C VAL A 214 15.51 7.03 6.15
N THR A 215 14.33 7.46 5.74
CA THR A 215 13.06 7.05 6.35
C THR A 215 11.89 7.19 5.39
N ALA A 216 10.88 6.33 5.56
CA ALA A 216 9.55 6.48 4.98
C ALA A 216 8.47 6.80 6.06
N ALA A 217 8.89 7.18 7.28
CA ALA A 217 8.01 7.31 8.44
C ALA A 217 7.67 8.78 8.81
N LEU A 218 8.06 9.77 8.00
CA LEU A 218 7.74 11.18 8.25
C LEU A 218 6.47 11.60 7.53
N GLY A 219 5.62 12.35 8.22
CA GLY A 219 4.50 13.05 7.60
C GLY A 219 4.93 14.20 6.67
N PRO A 220 4.01 14.70 5.81
CA PRO A 220 4.32 15.67 4.77
C PRO A 220 4.92 16.97 5.30
N ASP A 221 4.40 17.52 6.39
CA ASP A 221 4.87 18.79 6.96
C ASP A 221 6.32 18.66 7.45
N ARG A 222 6.61 17.59 8.15
CA ARG A 222 7.95 17.35 8.69
C ARG A 222 8.96 17.05 7.59
N ALA A 223 8.55 16.34 6.55
CA ALA A 223 9.36 16.09 5.38
C ALA A 223 9.68 17.40 4.61
N ALA A 224 8.70 18.30 4.49
CA ALA A 224 8.87 19.61 3.85
C ALA A 224 9.82 20.53 4.65
N GLU A 225 9.70 20.56 5.98
CA GLU A 225 10.64 21.32 6.85
C GLU A 225 12.09 20.86 6.66
N LEU A 226 12.34 19.55 6.62
CA LEU A 226 13.68 19.00 6.39
C LEU A 226 14.25 19.35 5.02
N ARG A 227 13.41 19.31 3.97
CA ARG A 227 13.81 19.69 2.62
C ARG A 227 14.34 21.12 2.54
N ALA A 228 13.77 22.04 3.30
CA ALA A 228 14.22 23.44 3.34
C ALA A 228 15.67 23.57 3.86
N GLY A 229 16.14 22.66 4.71
CA GLY A 229 17.50 22.62 5.26
C GLY A 229 18.60 22.10 4.33
N ALA A 230 18.29 21.71 3.09
CA ALA A 230 19.22 21.34 2.02
C ALA A 230 20.10 20.08 2.22
N SER A 231 20.01 19.35 3.34
CA SER A 231 20.80 18.13 3.59
C SER A 231 20.15 16.83 3.12
N VAL A 232 18.85 16.87 2.79
CA VAL A 232 18.07 15.70 2.40
C VAL A 232 17.42 15.85 1.02
N THR A 233 17.06 14.72 0.44
CA THR A 233 16.17 14.61 -0.71
C THR A 233 14.82 14.09 -0.22
N LEU A 234 13.76 14.71 -0.71
CA LEU A 234 12.38 14.25 -0.54
C LEU A 234 11.92 13.64 -1.86
N ASP A 235 11.65 12.35 -1.85
CA ASP A 235 10.96 11.65 -2.93
C ASP A 235 9.50 11.46 -2.54
N ALA A 236 8.60 11.99 -3.34
CA ALA A 236 7.15 11.88 -3.14
C ALA A 236 6.58 11.07 -4.30
N GLN A 237 6.12 9.88 -4.01
CA GLN A 237 5.51 8.98 -5.00
C GLN A 237 4.01 8.94 -4.84
N ALA A 238 3.28 8.77 -5.94
CA ALA A 238 1.85 8.53 -5.90
C ALA A 238 1.55 7.28 -5.06
N GLY A 239 0.75 7.43 -4.03
CA GLY A 239 0.39 6.33 -3.15
C GLY A 239 -0.60 5.37 -3.80
N LEU A 240 -0.45 4.09 -3.53
CA LEU A 240 -1.40 3.04 -3.90
C LEU A 240 -2.57 3.00 -2.90
N ASN A 241 -3.24 4.13 -2.74
CA ASN A 241 -4.32 4.30 -1.78
C ASN A 241 -5.44 5.16 -2.36
N LEU A 242 -6.59 5.10 -1.74
CA LEU A 242 -7.75 5.95 -2.01
C LEU A 242 -8.39 6.32 -0.69
N THR A 243 -8.59 7.60 -0.44
CA THR A 243 -9.53 8.08 0.57
C THR A 243 -10.86 8.41 -0.11
N TYR A 244 -11.95 7.93 0.44
CA TYR A 244 -13.27 8.08 -0.15
C TYR A 244 -14.38 8.29 0.89
N LEU A 245 -15.44 8.95 0.48
CA LEU A 245 -16.68 9.00 1.24
C LEU A 245 -17.54 7.79 0.80
N ALA A 246 -17.62 6.78 1.66
CA ALA A 246 -18.58 5.69 1.50
C ALA A 246 -19.99 6.22 1.65
N VAL A 247 -20.85 5.86 0.72
CA VAL A 247 -22.27 6.20 0.71
C VAL A 247 -23.03 4.89 0.79
N ASN A 248 -23.94 4.74 1.73
CA ASN A 248 -24.72 3.51 1.87
C ASN A 248 -25.78 3.42 0.77
N ASN A 249 -25.53 2.63 -0.27
CA ASN A 249 -26.41 2.49 -1.41
C ASN A 249 -27.73 1.77 -1.10
N GLU A 250 -27.91 1.22 0.09
CA GLU A 250 -29.16 0.60 0.55
C GLU A 250 -30.05 1.56 1.34
N ARG A 251 -29.61 2.81 1.60
CA ARG A 251 -30.33 3.81 2.39
C ARG A 251 -30.88 4.94 1.50
N SER A 252 -32.18 5.20 1.55
CA SER A 252 -32.78 6.38 0.91
C SER A 252 -32.33 7.67 1.64
N PRO A 253 -32.04 8.76 0.92
CA PRO A 253 -32.10 8.93 -0.54
C PRO A 253 -30.80 8.51 -1.26
N PHE A 254 -29.81 7.96 -0.54
CA PHE A 254 -28.48 7.59 -1.06
C PHE A 254 -28.50 6.35 -1.98
N SER A 255 -29.60 5.59 -2.01
CA SER A 255 -29.86 4.56 -3.03
C SER A 255 -29.90 5.13 -4.43
N GLU A 256 -30.22 6.42 -4.57
CA GLU A 256 -30.36 7.09 -5.85
C GLU A 256 -29.01 7.63 -6.35
N SER A 257 -28.58 7.18 -7.56
CA SER A 257 -27.30 7.64 -8.18
C SER A 257 -27.23 9.17 -8.36
N PRO A 258 -28.31 9.90 -8.73
CA PRO A 258 -28.26 11.36 -8.80
C PRO A 258 -27.87 12.02 -7.46
N VAL A 259 -28.34 11.51 -6.32
CA VAL A 259 -27.98 12.02 -4.99
C VAL A 259 -26.49 11.80 -4.74
N ARG A 260 -25.95 10.61 -5.03
CA ARG A 260 -24.53 10.31 -4.86
C ARG A 260 -23.64 11.17 -5.77
N ARG A 261 -24.09 11.43 -7.01
CA ARG A 261 -23.41 12.37 -7.93
C ARG A 261 -23.46 13.81 -7.42
N ALA A 262 -24.55 14.20 -6.75
CA ALA A 262 -24.63 15.52 -6.12
C ALA A 262 -23.59 15.68 -5.00
N LEU A 263 -23.43 14.66 -4.13
CA LEU A 263 -22.36 14.66 -3.11
C LEU A 263 -20.97 14.84 -3.74
N SER A 264 -20.72 14.12 -4.84
CA SER A 264 -19.44 14.19 -5.56
C SER A 264 -19.16 15.60 -6.12
N ARG A 265 -20.19 16.28 -6.66
CA ARG A 265 -20.07 17.64 -7.20
C ARG A 265 -20.01 18.73 -6.12
N ALA A 266 -20.42 18.42 -4.90
CA ALA A 266 -20.39 19.36 -3.78
C ALA A 266 -19.02 19.47 -3.11
N ILE A 267 -18.21 18.42 -3.13
CA ILE A 267 -16.97 18.29 -2.34
C ILE A 267 -15.77 18.84 -3.12
N ASP A 268 -15.04 19.78 -2.52
CA ASP A 268 -13.81 20.40 -3.05
C ASP A 268 -12.59 19.52 -2.74
N ARG A 269 -12.27 18.60 -3.66
CA ARG A 269 -11.14 17.67 -3.55
C ARG A 269 -9.79 18.38 -3.52
N ALA A 270 -9.63 19.44 -4.33
CA ALA A 270 -8.39 20.20 -4.37
C ALA A 270 -8.11 20.90 -3.04
N ARG A 271 -9.17 21.41 -2.37
CA ARG A 271 -9.05 21.97 -1.02
C ARG A 271 -8.66 20.90 -0.01
N LEU A 272 -9.27 19.70 -0.07
CA LEU A 272 -8.90 18.59 0.83
C LEU A 272 -7.42 18.23 0.68
N VAL A 273 -6.90 18.12 -0.54
CA VAL A 273 -5.48 17.84 -0.78
C VAL A 273 -4.58 18.95 -0.21
N ARG A 274 -4.93 20.23 -0.45
CA ARG A 274 -4.14 21.34 0.10
C ARG A 274 -4.14 21.38 1.62
N GLU A 275 -5.31 21.26 2.25
CA GLU A 275 -5.45 21.48 3.70
C GLU A 275 -5.08 20.26 4.54
N LEU A 276 -5.26 19.04 4.02
CA LEU A 276 -5.00 17.80 4.77
C LEU A 276 -3.64 17.18 4.45
N LEU A 277 -3.12 17.45 3.26
CA LEU A 277 -1.90 16.80 2.75
C LEU A 277 -0.79 17.81 2.40
N GLY A 278 -0.96 19.10 2.73
CA GLY A 278 0.03 20.12 2.36
C GLY A 278 0.29 20.20 0.84
N GLY A 279 -0.68 19.79 0.00
CA GLY A 279 -0.52 19.68 -1.45
C GLY A 279 0.15 18.37 -1.93
N HIS A 280 0.50 17.46 -1.01
CA HIS A 280 1.17 16.20 -1.33
C HIS A 280 0.17 15.07 -1.53
N GLY A 281 -0.46 15.05 -2.68
CA GLY A 281 -1.46 14.08 -3.11
C GLY A 281 -2.17 14.58 -4.36
N GLU A 282 -3.10 13.79 -4.83
CA GLU A 282 -3.88 14.08 -6.03
C GLU A 282 -5.37 14.01 -5.73
N PRO A 283 -6.21 14.94 -6.25
CA PRO A 283 -7.66 14.76 -6.25
C PRO A 283 -8.03 13.44 -6.95
N ALA A 284 -8.84 12.61 -6.31
CA ALA A 284 -9.27 11.35 -6.91
C ALA A 284 -10.50 11.57 -7.80
N HIS A 285 -10.36 11.21 -9.07
CA HIS A 285 -11.44 11.26 -10.07
C HIS A 285 -11.97 9.87 -10.41
N ALA A 286 -11.34 8.82 -9.88
CA ALA A 286 -11.62 7.42 -10.11
C ALA A 286 -11.41 6.60 -8.84
N ALA A 287 -11.83 5.34 -8.85
CA ALA A 287 -11.56 4.41 -7.76
C ALA A 287 -10.08 4.00 -7.70
N LEU A 288 -9.44 3.87 -8.86
CA LEU A 288 -8.05 3.42 -8.98
C LEU A 288 -7.07 4.58 -8.94
N PRO A 289 -5.96 4.45 -8.19
CA PRO A 289 -4.82 5.34 -8.34
C PRO A 289 -4.28 5.32 -9.78
N PRO A 290 -3.83 6.47 -10.34
CA PRO A 290 -3.38 6.57 -11.73
C PRO A 290 -2.31 5.56 -12.12
N ILE A 291 -1.39 5.24 -11.21
CA ILE A 291 -0.30 4.27 -11.45
C ILE A 291 -0.80 2.85 -11.78
N LEU A 292 -2.01 2.46 -11.36
CA LEU A 292 -2.57 1.13 -11.65
C LEU A 292 -3.17 1.01 -13.04
N LEU A 293 -3.55 2.11 -13.67
CA LEU A 293 -4.09 2.11 -15.03
C LEU A 293 -3.10 2.60 -16.09
N GLY A 294 -1.98 3.18 -15.66
CA GLY A 294 -1.02 3.81 -16.56
C GLY A 294 -1.49 5.19 -17.07
N PRO A 295 -0.77 5.79 -18.03
CA PRO A 295 -1.04 7.15 -18.50
C PRO A 295 -2.36 7.33 -19.25
N ASP A 296 -2.99 6.23 -19.68
CA ASP A 296 -4.27 6.24 -20.40
C ASP A 296 -5.51 6.21 -19.46
N THR A 297 -5.37 6.66 -18.22
CA THR A 297 -6.51 6.80 -17.32
C THR A 297 -7.49 7.84 -17.87
N ARG A 298 -8.54 7.37 -18.56
CA ARG A 298 -9.63 8.21 -19.10
C ARG A 298 -10.69 8.55 -18.05
N ALA A 299 -10.32 8.58 -16.76
CA ALA A 299 -11.22 9.06 -15.73
C ALA A 299 -11.58 10.52 -16.01
N ARG A 300 -12.84 10.78 -16.30
CA ARG A 300 -13.34 12.15 -16.47
C ARG A 300 -13.14 12.90 -15.16
N GLU A 301 -12.72 14.14 -15.23
CA GLU A 301 -12.59 14.97 -14.04
C GLU A 301 -13.93 15.09 -13.30
N LEU A 302 -13.92 14.83 -12.01
CA LEU A 302 -15.07 15.06 -11.12
C LEU A 302 -15.05 16.51 -10.68
N VAL A 303 -15.64 17.36 -11.49
CA VAL A 303 -15.63 18.82 -11.31
C VAL A 303 -16.48 19.23 -10.12
N LEU A 304 -15.97 20.18 -9.31
CA LEU A 304 -16.73 20.88 -8.29
C LEU A 304 -17.78 21.79 -8.95
N ASP A 305 -19.06 21.48 -8.74
CA ASP A 305 -20.19 22.23 -9.29
C ASP A 305 -21.36 22.19 -8.31
N ARG A 306 -21.39 23.18 -7.41
CA ARG A 306 -22.41 23.24 -6.35
C ARG A 306 -23.81 23.53 -6.88
N ASP A 307 -23.92 24.23 -8.02
CA ASP A 307 -25.24 24.51 -8.62
C ASP A 307 -25.82 23.26 -9.26
N ALA A 308 -24.99 22.47 -9.98
CA ALA A 308 -25.43 21.17 -10.45
C ALA A 308 -25.74 20.21 -9.29
N ALA A 309 -24.98 20.26 -8.18
CA ALA A 309 -25.28 19.46 -7.00
C ALA A 309 -26.66 19.80 -6.40
N ARG A 310 -26.99 21.09 -6.26
CA ARG A 310 -28.33 21.52 -5.77
C ARG A 310 -29.45 21.07 -6.70
N ARG A 311 -29.27 21.19 -8.03
CA ARG A 311 -30.26 20.70 -9.00
C ARG A 311 -30.49 19.18 -8.86
N LEU A 312 -29.40 18.41 -8.83
CA LEU A 312 -29.50 16.94 -8.68
C LEU A 312 -30.22 16.52 -7.37
N LEU A 313 -29.97 17.22 -6.26
CA LEU A 313 -30.67 16.97 -5.00
C LEU A 313 -32.16 17.32 -5.11
N ALA A 314 -32.51 18.46 -5.68
CA ALA A 314 -33.88 18.90 -5.88
C ALA A 314 -34.66 17.94 -6.80
N ASP A 315 -34.06 17.56 -7.93
CA ASP A 315 -34.65 16.62 -8.90
C ASP A 315 -34.88 15.23 -8.29
N ALA A 316 -34.03 14.82 -7.32
CA ALA A 316 -34.17 13.60 -6.56
C ALA A 316 -35.11 13.74 -5.33
N GLY A 317 -35.76 14.89 -5.15
CA GLY A 317 -36.70 15.12 -4.03
C GLY A 317 -36.03 15.30 -2.67
N VAL A 318 -34.74 15.64 -2.61
CA VAL A 318 -34.01 15.90 -1.35
C VAL A 318 -34.13 17.40 -1.02
N PRO A 319 -34.90 17.77 0.02
CA PRO A 319 -35.14 19.18 0.33
C PRO A 319 -33.90 19.84 0.97
N PRO A 320 -33.75 21.18 0.83
CA PRO A 320 -32.79 21.92 1.65
C PRO A 320 -33.05 21.67 3.14
N GLY A 321 -31.96 21.51 3.89
CA GLY A 321 -32.04 21.16 5.32
C GLY A 321 -32.15 19.66 5.60
N PHE A 322 -32.11 18.80 4.58
CA PHE A 322 -32.07 17.34 4.78
C PHE A 322 -30.92 16.96 5.71
N GLN A 323 -31.25 16.20 6.76
CA GLN A 323 -30.30 15.78 7.78
C GLN A 323 -29.72 14.42 7.46
N THR A 324 -28.39 14.29 7.60
CA THR A 324 -27.68 13.02 7.45
C THR A 324 -26.51 12.92 8.44
N THR A 325 -25.94 11.72 8.56
CA THR A 325 -24.85 11.43 9.48
C THR A 325 -23.62 10.99 8.73
N LEU A 326 -22.45 11.60 9.04
CA LEU A 326 -21.14 11.18 8.57
C LEU A 326 -20.37 10.49 9.71
N THR A 327 -20.18 9.19 9.56
CA THR A 327 -19.42 8.36 10.50
C THR A 327 -17.93 8.47 10.23
N VAL A 328 -17.12 8.76 11.25
CA VAL A 328 -15.66 8.94 11.15
C VAL A 328 -14.95 8.42 12.39
N SER A 329 -13.86 7.65 12.22
CA SER A 329 -12.98 7.25 13.32
C SER A 329 -12.05 8.40 13.71
N ARG A 330 -11.75 8.52 15.00
CA ARG A 330 -10.71 9.44 15.50
C ARG A 330 -9.29 8.96 15.17
N ALA A 331 -9.12 7.66 14.95
CA ALA A 331 -7.80 7.05 14.73
C ALA A 331 -7.25 7.39 13.33
N PRO A 332 -6.07 8.01 13.22
CA PRO A 332 -5.41 8.26 11.94
C PRO A 332 -5.12 6.96 11.17
N ARG A 333 -5.05 7.09 9.85
CA ARG A 333 -4.65 6.02 8.92
C ARG A 333 -3.59 6.57 7.96
N PRO A 334 -2.70 5.74 7.39
CA PRO A 334 -1.65 6.22 6.48
C PRO A 334 -2.15 7.07 5.30
N TYR A 335 -3.39 6.82 4.85
CA TYR A 335 -4.06 7.58 3.79
C TYR A 335 -5.02 8.66 4.30
N LEU A 336 -5.21 8.78 5.62
CA LEU A 336 -6.17 9.71 6.26
C LEU A 336 -5.60 10.13 7.63
N LEU A 337 -4.62 11.03 7.62
CA LEU A 337 -3.88 11.44 8.82
C LEU A 337 -4.75 12.27 9.77
N GLU A 338 -5.62 13.12 9.24
CA GLU A 338 -6.48 14.04 9.97
C GLU A 338 -7.98 13.74 9.73
N PRO A 339 -8.49 12.59 10.25
CA PRO A 339 -9.84 12.14 9.89
C PRO A 339 -10.94 13.08 10.33
N LEU A 340 -10.85 13.71 11.52
CA LEU A 340 -11.86 14.63 12.01
C LEU A 340 -11.86 15.94 11.23
N LEU A 341 -10.69 16.46 10.86
CA LEU A 341 -10.58 17.64 10.02
C LEU A 341 -11.15 17.38 8.63
N ALA A 342 -10.83 16.22 8.04
CA ALA A 342 -11.39 15.81 6.75
C ALA A 342 -12.91 15.73 6.79
N ALA A 343 -13.48 15.10 7.82
CA ALA A 343 -14.93 15.01 8.01
C ALA A 343 -15.57 16.40 8.19
N ALA A 344 -14.94 17.31 8.94
CA ALA A 344 -15.41 18.69 9.10
C ALA A 344 -15.44 19.44 7.77
N ARG A 345 -14.39 19.29 6.94
CA ARG A 345 -14.33 19.94 5.61
C ARG A 345 -15.41 19.40 4.66
N ILE A 346 -15.65 18.08 4.69
CA ILE A 346 -16.72 17.46 3.90
C ILE A 346 -18.10 17.96 4.37
N ARG A 347 -18.33 17.98 5.68
CA ARG A 347 -19.56 18.57 6.25
C ARG A 347 -19.80 19.99 5.77
N ASP A 348 -18.77 20.84 5.82
CA ASP A 348 -18.86 22.25 5.42
C ASP A 348 -19.14 22.39 3.92
N ASP A 349 -18.62 21.51 3.08
CA ASP A 349 -18.92 21.49 1.64
C ASP A 349 -20.37 21.05 1.36
N LEU A 350 -20.84 20.03 2.04
CA LEU A 350 -22.20 19.52 1.90
C LEU A 350 -23.23 20.54 2.42
N ALA A 351 -22.90 21.31 3.46
CA ALA A 351 -23.73 22.39 3.96
C ALA A 351 -23.97 23.49 2.90
N ARG A 352 -22.98 23.76 2.04
CA ARG A 352 -23.10 24.75 0.95
C ARG A 352 -24.09 24.35 -0.15
N VAL A 353 -24.51 23.09 -0.18
CA VAL A 353 -25.55 22.61 -1.10
C VAL A 353 -26.86 22.28 -0.38
N GLY A 354 -26.99 22.69 0.89
CA GLY A 354 -28.23 22.59 1.65
C GLY A 354 -28.38 21.33 2.50
N LEU A 355 -27.35 20.49 2.63
CA LEU A 355 -27.38 19.29 3.49
C LEU A 355 -26.90 19.62 4.90
N VAL A 356 -27.58 19.10 5.92
CA VAL A 356 -27.18 19.22 7.34
C VAL A 356 -26.52 17.93 7.77
N VAL A 357 -25.20 17.92 7.90
CA VAL A 357 -24.40 16.75 8.23
C VAL A 357 -24.00 16.76 9.70
N ARG A 358 -24.38 15.73 10.45
CA ARG A 358 -23.94 15.48 11.82
C ARG A 358 -22.75 14.51 11.80
N LEU A 359 -21.67 14.83 12.51
CA LEU A 359 -20.54 13.93 12.66
C LEU A 359 -20.83 12.90 13.75
N ARG A 360 -20.71 11.61 13.40
CA ARG A 360 -20.74 10.49 14.33
C ARG A 360 -19.32 9.97 14.50
N GLU A 361 -18.69 10.39 15.58
CA GLU A 361 -17.31 9.99 15.87
C GLU A 361 -17.28 8.58 16.47
N MET A 362 -16.40 7.75 15.92
CA MET A 362 -16.16 6.39 16.38
C MET A 362 -14.91 6.35 17.25
N PRO A 363 -14.95 5.73 18.43
CA PRO A 363 -13.82 5.65 19.35
C PRO A 363 -12.60 4.96 18.75
N SER A 364 -12.81 3.97 17.88
CA SER A 364 -11.75 3.20 17.25
C SER A 364 -12.04 2.89 15.78
N TRP A 365 -10.98 2.55 15.04
CA TRP A 365 -11.12 2.03 13.69
C TRP A 365 -11.90 0.71 13.62
N ALA A 366 -11.70 -0.17 14.62
CA ALA A 366 -12.40 -1.46 14.68
C ALA A 366 -13.92 -1.26 14.78
N GLU A 367 -14.39 -0.30 15.59
CA GLU A 367 -15.81 0.03 15.71
C GLU A 367 -16.36 0.64 14.42
N GLN A 368 -15.61 1.52 13.75
CA GLN A 368 -16.02 2.05 12.45
C GLN A 368 -16.17 0.94 11.41
N VAL A 369 -15.19 0.02 11.35
CA VAL A 369 -15.24 -1.15 10.48
C VAL A 369 -16.46 -2.02 10.79
N ALA A 370 -16.72 -2.35 12.04
CA ALA A 370 -17.87 -3.15 12.46
C ALA A 370 -19.20 -2.47 12.10
N THR A 371 -19.31 -1.16 12.35
CA THR A 371 -20.50 -0.35 12.05
C THR A 371 -20.78 -0.31 10.55
N THR A 372 -19.77 -0.05 9.73
CA THR A 372 -19.92 0.02 8.27
C THR A 372 -20.14 -1.35 7.64
N SER A 373 -19.58 -2.42 8.21
CA SER A 373 -19.84 -3.80 7.75
C SER A 373 -21.32 -4.19 7.91
N ARG A 374 -21.95 -3.82 9.04
CA ARG A 374 -23.37 -4.07 9.27
C ARG A 374 -24.30 -3.18 8.43
N GLY A 375 -23.79 -2.10 7.81
CA GLY A 375 -24.60 -1.11 7.10
C GLY A 375 -25.26 -0.08 8.01
N ASP A 376 -24.76 0.11 9.21
CA ASP A 376 -25.30 0.96 10.27
C ASP A 376 -24.79 2.40 10.12
N PHE A 377 -24.86 2.94 8.92
CA PHE A 377 -24.40 4.28 8.56
C PHE A 377 -25.14 4.78 7.32
N GLU A 378 -25.08 6.08 7.09
CA GLU A 378 -25.51 6.75 5.86
C GLU A 378 -24.30 7.16 5.01
N LEU A 379 -23.42 7.95 5.62
CA LEU A 379 -22.12 8.34 5.05
C LEU A 379 -21.00 7.89 6.01
N ALA A 380 -19.86 7.48 5.47
CA ALA A 380 -18.68 7.15 6.27
C ALA A 380 -17.39 7.57 5.57
N LEU A 381 -16.46 8.16 6.32
CA LEU A 381 -15.12 8.49 5.79
C LEU A 381 -14.21 7.30 5.93
N LEU A 382 -13.80 6.75 4.82
CA LEU A 382 -13.00 5.52 4.71
C LEU A 382 -11.85 5.69 3.73
N GLY A 383 -11.03 4.67 3.62
CA GLY A 383 -10.02 4.56 2.58
C GLY A 383 -9.62 3.12 2.33
N TRP A 384 -8.91 2.92 1.25
CA TRP A 384 -8.35 1.65 0.83
C TRP A 384 -6.89 1.82 0.44
N ARG A 385 -6.07 0.86 0.77
CA ARG A 385 -4.69 0.73 0.27
C ARG A 385 -4.58 -0.61 -0.43
N ALA A 386 -3.90 -0.64 -1.57
CA ALA A 386 -3.67 -1.88 -2.28
C ALA A 386 -2.89 -2.88 -1.42
N ASP A 387 -3.40 -4.08 -1.34
CA ASP A 387 -2.69 -5.25 -0.82
C ASP A 387 -1.89 -5.90 -1.94
N THR A 388 -2.35 -5.77 -3.19
CA THR A 388 -1.64 -6.15 -4.40
C THR A 388 -1.49 -4.97 -5.35
N LEU A 389 -0.56 -5.05 -6.29
CA LEU A 389 -0.35 -4.02 -7.31
C LEU A 389 -1.15 -4.35 -8.59
N ASP A 390 -2.37 -4.83 -8.39
CA ASP A 390 -3.30 -5.14 -9.49
C ASP A 390 -4.61 -4.37 -9.31
N PRO A 391 -5.17 -3.76 -10.37
CA PRO A 391 -6.44 -3.05 -10.32
C PRO A 391 -7.59 -3.85 -9.73
N ASN A 392 -7.55 -5.19 -9.88
CA ASN A 392 -8.56 -6.08 -9.34
C ASN A 392 -8.70 -6.00 -7.81
N ASP A 393 -7.60 -5.75 -7.10
CA ASP A 393 -7.60 -5.62 -5.64
C ASP A 393 -8.50 -4.46 -5.18
N PHE A 394 -8.35 -3.28 -5.80
CA PHE A 394 -9.22 -2.15 -5.51
C PHE A 394 -10.67 -2.41 -5.91
N LEU A 395 -10.87 -2.81 -7.15
CA LEU A 395 -12.22 -2.83 -7.71
C LEU A 395 -13.04 -3.98 -7.15
N THR A 396 -12.44 -5.17 -6.93
CA THR A 396 -13.15 -6.29 -6.32
C THR A 396 -13.44 -6.01 -4.84
N ALA A 397 -12.48 -5.48 -4.09
CA ALA A 397 -12.69 -5.18 -2.70
C ALA A 397 -13.80 -4.14 -2.48
N LEU A 398 -13.82 -3.09 -3.29
CA LEU A 398 -14.73 -1.96 -3.08
C LEU A 398 -16.08 -2.08 -3.79
N LEU A 399 -16.20 -2.91 -4.85
CA LEU A 399 -17.33 -2.87 -5.80
C LEU A 399 -17.99 -4.22 -6.08
N ASP A 400 -17.31 -5.36 -5.85
CA ASP A 400 -17.90 -6.69 -6.04
C ASP A 400 -19.07 -6.88 -5.07
N SER A 401 -20.25 -7.28 -5.58
CA SER A 401 -21.43 -7.52 -4.77
C SER A 401 -21.22 -8.59 -3.70
N GLY A 402 -20.36 -9.58 -3.97
CA GLY A 402 -19.95 -10.62 -3.01
C GLY A 402 -19.09 -10.10 -1.85
N SER A 403 -18.53 -8.90 -1.96
CA SER A 403 -17.72 -8.24 -0.93
C SER A 403 -18.54 -7.37 0.03
N ILE A 404 -19.86 -7.30 -0.14
CA ILE A 404 -20.74 -6.53 0.76
C ILE A 404 -20.69 -7.10 2.19
N GLY A 405 -20.59 -6.21 3.18
CA GLY A 405 -20.44 -6.59 4.59
C GLY A 405 -19.00 -6.91 5.00
N THR A 406 -18.09 -7.03 4.05
CA THR A 406 -16.64 -7.20 4.30
C THR A 406 -15.85 -5.96 3.87
N THR A 407 -15.56 -5.78 2.60
CA THR A 407 -14.75 -4.67 2.06
C THR A 407 -15.58 -3.68 1.22
N ASN A 408 -16.60 -4.12 0.48
CA ASN A 408 -17.57 -3.25 -0.18
C ASN A 408 -18.49 -2.60 0.88
N ARG A 409 -17.96 -1.57 1.56
CA ARG A 409 -18.67 -0.85 2.62
C ARG A 409 -19.81 0.00 2.09
N SER A 410 -19.71 0.47 0.84
CA SER A 410 -20.77 1.26 0.20
C SER A 410 -22.04 0.43 -0.11
N ARG A 411 -21.95 -0.89 0.02
CA ARG A 411 -23.06 -1.83 -0.21
C ARG A 411 -23.63 -1.74 -1.64
N TYR A 412 -22.76 -1.36 -2.55
CA TYR A 412 -23.08 -1.25 -3.98
C TYR A 412 -23.30 -2.62 -4.60
N ARG A 413 -24.39 -2.75 -5.39
CA ARG A 413 -24.72 -3.95 -6.17
C ARG A 413 -24.88 -3.60 -7.63
N SER A 414 -24.15 -4.30 -8.50
CA SER A 414 -24.25 -4.13 -9.94
C SER A 414 -23.83 -5.39 -10.68
N ALA A 415 -24.77 -6.07 -11.33
CA ALA A 415 -24.48 -7.24 -12.15
C ALA A 415 -23.50 -6.91 -13.30
N ALA A 416 -23.55 -5.69 -13.84
CA ALA A 416 -22.63 -5.22 -14.86
C ALA A 416 -21.20 -5.12 -14.30
N MET A 417 -21.03 -4.53 -13.10
CA MET A 417 -19.74 -4.45 -12.42
C MET A 417 -19.20 -5.84 -12.12
N ASP A 418 -19.99 -6.71 -11.49
CA ASP A 418 -19.60 -8.09 -11.17
C ASP A 418 -19.15 -8.86 -12.41
N GLY A 419 -19.86 -8.67 -13.53
CA GLY A 419 -19.50 -9.25 -14.83
C GLY A 419 -18.16 -8.75 -15.38
N LEU A 420 -17.87 -7.45 -15.27
CA LEU A 420 -16.59 -6.86 -15.67
C LEU A 420 -15.45 -7.39 -14.81
N LEU A 421 -15.61 -7.39 -13.50
CA LEU A 421 -14.60 -7.87 -12.56
C LEU A 421 -14.31 -9.36 -12.73
N LYS A 422 -15.35 -10.18 -12.96
CA LYS A 422 -15.19 -11.60 -13.26
C LYS A 422 -14.37 -11.83 -14.53
N ARG A 423 -14.71 -11.12 -15.62
CA ARG A 423 -13.95 -11.22 -16.89
C ARG A 423 -12.51 -10.75 -16.71
N ALA A 424 -12.27 -9.65 -16.00
CA ALA A 424 -10.93 -9.13 -15.78
C ALA A 424 -10.04 -10.09 -14.98
N ARG A 425 -10.61 -10.91 -14.11
CA ARG A 425 -9.88 -11.98 -13.39
C ARG A 425 -9.51 -13.16 -14.30
N GLN A 426 -10.27 -13.37 -15.36
CA GLN A 426 -10.13 -14.52 -16.26
C GLN A 426 -9.36 -14.20 -17.55
N ASP A 427 -9.13 -12.93 -17.86
CA ASP A 427 -8.46 -12.51 -19.09
C ASP A 427 -6.97 -12.23 -18.83
N ASN A 428 -6.09 -12.83 -19.63
CA ASN A 428 -4.64 -12.61 -19.56
C ASN A 428 -4.12 -11.66 -20.65
N THR A 429 -5.00 -11.22 -21.53
CA THR A 429 -4.63 -10.28 -22.59
C THR A 429 -4.47 -8.89 -21.96
N PRO A 430 -3.25 -8.34 -21.84
CA PRO A 430 -3.04 -7.10 -21.11
C PRO A 430 -3.95 -5.94 -21.56
N GLY A 431 -4.13 -5.77 -22.87
CA GLY A 431 -5.01 -4.73 -23.40
C GLY A 431 -6.49 -4.96 -23.11
N ALA A 432 -6.97 -6.21 -23.12
CA ALA A 432 -8.36 -6.55 -22.79
C ALA A 432 -8.66 -6.29 -21.31
N ARG A 433 -7.76 -6.69 -20.39
CA ARG A 433 -7.91 -6.38 -18.95
C ARG A 433 -7.99 -4.88 -18.70
N VAL A 434 -7.09 -4.10 -19.29
CA VAL A 434 -7.11 -2.63 -19.17
C VAL A 434 -8.45 -2.07 -19.63
N SER A 435 -8.96 -2.52 -20.78
CA SER A 435 -10.28 -2.11 -21.29
C SER A 435 -11.42 -2.45 -20.31
N LEU A 436 -11.41 -3.63 -19.70
CA LEU A 436 -12.41 -4.03 -18.70
C LEU A 436 -12.37 -3.14 -17.45
N TYR A 437 -11.17 -2.77 -17.00
CA TYR A 437 -11.03 -1.85 -15.88
C TYR A 437 -11.44 -0.42 -16.21
N HIS A 438 -11.23 0.05 -17.44
CA HIS A 438 -11.77 1.33 -17.91
C HIS A 438 -13.30 1.33 -17.89
N GLN A 439 -13.94 0.25 -18.39
CA GLN A 439 -15.40 0.12 -18.35
C GLN A 439 -15.92 0.10 -16.89
N ALA A 440 -15.22 -0.59 -15.98
CA ALA A 440 -15.56 -0.57 -14.56
C ALA A 440 -15.45 0.83 -13.94
N GLN A 441 -14.43 1.61 -14.32
CA GLN A 441 -14.27 2.99 -13.88
C GLN A 441 -15.36 3.91 -14.43
N ASP A 442 -15.81 3.71 -15.67
CA ASP A 442 -16.95 4.43 -16.24
C ASP A 442 -18.23 4.17 -15.45
N LEU A 443 -18.47 2.92 -15.03
CA LEU A 443 -19.59 2.58 -14.14
C LEU A 443 -19.46 3.29 -12.78
N VAL A 444 -18.25 3.32 -12.18
CA VAL A 444 -18.02 4.05 -10.93
C VAL A 444 -18.38 5.53 -11.09
N GLN A 445 -18.00 6.17 -12.18
CA GLN A 445 -18.31 7.59 -12.41
C GLN A 445 -19.79 7.85 -12.71
N ASN A 446 -20.48 6.91 -13.32
CA ASN A 446 -21.91 7.05 -13.65
C ASN A 446 -22.79 6.75 -12.43
N ASP A 447 -22.52 5.66 -11.72
CA ASP A 447 -23.32 5.19 -10.59
C ASP A 447 -22.92 5.85 -9.27
N MET A 448 -21.67 6.34 -9.19
CA MET A 448 -21.06 6.95 -8.00
C MET A 448 -21.31 6.13 -6.72
N PRO A 449 -20.88 4.86 -6.65
CA PRO A 449 -21.15 3.99 -5.50
C PRO A 449 -20.56 4.53 -4.19
N PHE A 450 -19.50 5.29 -4.30
CA PHE A 450 -18.85 6.11 -3.26
C PHE A 450 -18.25 7.35 -3.93
N VAL A 451 -17.91 8.35 -3.14
CA VAL A 451 -17.27 9.55 -3.66
C VAL A 451 -15.76 9.44 -3.48
N PRO A 452 -14.96 9.25 -4.55
CA PRO A 452 -13.51 9.33 -4.47
C PRO A 452 -13.09 10.74 -4.02
N LEU A 453 -12.13 10.85 -3.09
CA LEU A 453 -11.70 12.13 -2.55
C LEU A 453 -10.28 12.48 -2.99
N TYR A 454 -9.30 11.66 -2.60
CA TYR A 454 -7.90 11.87 -2.98
C TYR A 454 -7.08 10.59 -2.86
N HIS A 455 -5.93 10.60 -3.54
CA HIS A 455 -4.81 9.68 -3.36
C HIS A 455 -3.69 10.43 -2.64
N SER A 456 -3.28 9.95 -1.47
CA SER A 456 -2.15 10.58 -0.75
C SER A 456 -0.82 10.08 -1.29
N SER A 457 0.19 10.95 -1.30
CA SER A 457 1.56 10.55 -1.64
C SER A 457 2.21 9.75 -0.50
N VAL A 458 3.14 8.88 -0.86
CA VAL A 458 4.07 8.21 0.06
C VAL A 458 5.40 8.94 -0.02
N PHE A 459 5.98 9.25 1.13
CA PHE A 459 7.22 10.02 1.22
C PHE A 459 8.38 9.11 1.59
N THR A 460 9.50 9.31 0.91
CA THR A 460 10.81 8.81 1.34
C THR A 460 11.73 10.01 1.50
N VAL A 461 12.25 10.20 2.69
CA VAL A 461 13.24 11.26 2.99
C VAL A 461 14.58 10.59 3.21
N TYR A 462 15.59 10.99 2.45
CA TYR A 462 16.92 10.43 2.56
C TYR A 462 18.00 11.48 2.38
N ARG A 463 19.16 11.25 2.98
CA ARG A 463 20.32 12.13 2.85
C ARG A 463 20.83 12.14 1.43
N ARG A 464 21.32 13.30 0.98
CA ARG A 464 21.78 13.50 -0.40
C ARG A 464 22.97 12.62 -0.79
N GLU A 465 23.74 12.18 0.18
CA GLU A 465 24.88 11.28 -0.03
C GLU A 465 24.43 9.85 -0.34
N LEU A 466 23.23 9.44 0.06
CA LEU A 466 22.68 8.12 -0.24
C LEU A 466 22.23 8.07 -1.71
N ARG A 467 22.82 7.16 -2.46
CA ARG A 467 22.58 6.94 -3.89
C ARG A 467 22.14 5.52 -4.15
N GLY A 468 21.48 5.28 -5.30
CA GLY A 468 21.10 3.94 -5.73
C GLY A 468 20.02 3.29 -4.87
N LEU A 469 19.34 4.06 -4.00
CA LEU A 469 18.17 3.59 -3.26
C LEU A 469 17.05 3.23 -4.25
N VAL A 470 16.46 2.05 -4.10
CA VAL A 470 15.32 1.62 -4.91
C VAL A 470 14.06 1.74 -4.08
N ILE A 471 13.16 2.63 -4.49
CA ILE A 471 11.87 2.83 -3.86
C ILE A 471 10.85 2.01 -4.63
N GLY A 472 10.31 0.98 -3.98
CA GLY A 472 9.28 0.13 -4.57
C GLY A 472 7.94 0.86 -4.70
N PRO A 473 7.05 0.40 -5.57
CA PRO A 473 5.74 1.05 -5.79
C PRO A 473 4.82 1.04 -4.56
N THR A 474 5.11 0.18 -3.57
CA THR A 474 4.41 0.13 -2.27
C THR A 474 5.09 0.97 -1.18
N GLY A 475 6.17 1.70 -1.50
CA GLY A 475 6.99 2.43 -0.53
C GLY A 475 8.05 1.58 0.17
N VAL A 476 8.15 0.29 -0.13
CA VAL A 476 9.19 -0.61 0.40
C VAL A 476 10.54 -0.26 -0.23
N LEU A 477 11.54 0.01 0.61
CA LEU A 477 12.88 0.39 0.18
C LEU A 477 13.80 -0.83 0.05
N ARG A 478 14.64 -0.84 -0.99
CA ARG A 478 15.67 -1.85 -1.18
C ARG A 478 17.03 -1.19 -1.35
N TYR A 479 18.04 -1.80 -0.76
CA TYR A 479 19.39 -1.24 -0.61
C TYR A 479 20.45 -2.03 -1.37
N ASP A 480 20.05 -3.03 -2.17
CA ASP A 480 20.96 -3.88 -2.96
C ASP A 480 21.87 -3.09 -3.94
N LYS A 481 21.37 -1.94 -4.40
CA LYS A 481 22.11 -1.01 -5.28
C LYS A 481 22.57 0.27 -4.58
N ALA A 482 22.26 0.41 -3.27
CA ALA A 482 22.57 1.63 -2.53
C ALA A 482 24.07 1.77 -2.23
N TRP A 483 24.50 3.03 -2.15
CA TRP A 483 25.86 3.41 -1.74
C TRP A 483 25.88 4.84 -1.22
N LYS A 484 26.87 5.18 -0.40
CA LYS A 484 27.07 6.56 0.06
C LYS A 484 28.18 7.21 -0.77
N GLN A 485 27.88 8.40 -1.26
CA GLN A 485 28.88 9.28 -1.85
C GLN A 485 29.72 9.88 -0.72
N PRO A 486 31.07 9.84 -0.79
CA PRO A 486 31.95 10.48 0.19
C PRO A 486 31.71 11.99 0.33
#